data_57b98ea616fcf0e916eeaec8824e57e8
#
_entry.id   57b98ea616fcf0e916eeaec8824e57e8
#
_cell.length_a   1.000
_cell.length_b   1.000
_cell.length_c   1.000
_cell.angle_alpha   90.00
_cell.angle_beta   90.00
_cell.angle_gamma   90.00
#
_symmetry.space_group_name_H-M   'P 1'
#
loop_
_entity.id
_entity.type
_entity.pdbx_description
1 polymer ?
#
loop_
_entity_poly.entity_id
_entity_poly.type
_entity_poly.pdbx_seq_one_letter_code
_entity_poly.pdbx_strand_id
1 'polypeptide(L)'
;MHPLFREAFEWLRANAATAHAAGISPVVLKEGKLWANVETPQMKAREEQVLEVHRKYIDIHVPVDKVEVMGYLPTSSLKQVREAYNANRDIAFYTDAPMAYVTIQPGEFAIVTPEDAHAPIIGEGEVKKICMKVGCAF
;
A
#
# COMPACT_ATOMS: atom_id res chain seq x y z
N MET A 1 2.34 8.89 -18.48
CA MET A 1 2.59 8.64 -17.05
C MET A 1 1.73 9.57 -16.21
N HIS A 2 1.16 9.06 -15.14
CA HIS A 2 0.38 9.87 -14.20
C HIS A 2 1.27 10.98 -13.63
N PRO A 3 0.86 12.26 -13.70
CA PRO A 3 1.75 13.39 -13.34
C PRO A 3 2.20 13.38 -11.88
N LEU A 4 1.40 12.81 -10.97
CA LEU A 4 1.76 12.76 -9.56
C LEU A 4 2.80 11.69 -9.23
N PHE A 5 3.05 10.72 -10.09
CA PHE A 5 4.08 9.71 -9.87
C PHE A 5 5.46 10.32 -9.78
N ARG A 6 5.76 11.28 -10.64
CA ARG A 6 7.06 11.97 -10.60
C ARG A 6 7.28 12.60 -9.22
N GLU A 7 6.31 13.34 -8.73
CA GLU A 7 6.41 13.99 -7.42
C GLU A 7 6.51 12.98 -6.29
N ALA A 8 5.74 11.90 -6.36
CA ALA A 8 5.78 10.82 -5.38
C ALA A 8 7.18 10.19 -5.30
N PHE A 9 7.76 9.83 -6.44
CA PHE A 9 9.07 9.19 -6.48
C PHE A 9 10.21 10.15 -6.14
N GLU A 10 10.10 11.43 -6.50
CA GLU A 10 11.06 12.44 -6.07
C GLU A 10 11.07 12.56 -4.54
N TRP A 11 9.88 12.60 -3.94
CA TRP A 11 9.77 12.65 -2.48
C TRP A 11 10.35 11.40 -1.82
N LEU A 12 10.01 10.22 -2.34
CA LEU A 12 10.53 8.96 -1.82
C LEU A 12 12.06 8.89 -1.90
N ARG A 13 12.63 9.31 -3.02
CA ARG A 13 14.08 9.31 -3.20
C ARG A 13 14.76 10.21 -2.16
N ALA A 14 14.16 11.36 -1.88
CA ALA A 14 14.74 12.33 -0.94
C ALA A 14 14.50 11.98 0.53
N ASN A 15 13.41 11.27 0.86
CA ASN A 15 12.93 11.18 2.24
C ASN A 15 12.76 9.77 2.79
N ALA A 16 12.74 8.71 1.97
CA ALA A 16 12.41 7.37 2.46
C ALA A 16 13.31 6.90 3.60
N ALA A 17 14.61 7.23 3.55
CA ALA A 17 15.56 6.81 4.56
C ALA A 17 15.39 7.52 5.92
N THR A 18 14.79 8.72 5.92
CA THR A 18 14.71 9.58 7.12
C THR A 18 13.29 9.86 7.60
N ALA A 19 12.29 9.48 6.83
CA ALA A 19 10.89 9.84 7.12
C ALA A 19 10.41 9.33 8.48
N HIS A 20 10.78 8.11 8.88
CA HIS A 20 10.37 7.55 10.17
C HIS A 20 10.98 8.31 11.34
N ALA A 21 12.21 8.76 11.22
CA ALA A 21 12.87 9.56 12.26
C ALA A 21 12.24 10.93 12.41
N ALA A 22 11.66 11.49 11.36
CA ALA A 22 10.97 12.77 11.41
C ALA A 22 9.67 12.73 12.21
N GLY A 23 9.03 11.55 12.31
CA GLY A 23 7.86 11.34 13.16
C GLY A 23 6.58 12.02 12.68
N ILE A 24 6.48 12.34 11.40
CA ILE A 24 5.32 12.99 10.80
C ILE A 24 4.58 11.99 9.90
N SER A 25 3.28 11.82 10.13
CA SER A 25 2.43 11.00 9.25
C SER A 25 0.97 11.41 9.39
N PRO A 26 0.21 11.60 8.30
CA PRO A 26 0.72 11.57 6.93
C PRO A 26 1.55 12.80 6.56
N VAL A 27 2.42 12.63 5.58
CA VAL A 27 3.12 13.76 4.94
C VAL A 27 2.34 14.12 3.69
N VAL A 28 1.67 15.26 3.70
CA VAL A 28 0.79 15.68 2.61
C VAL A 28 1.59 16.49 1.59
N LEU A 29 1.66 16.01 0.34
CA LEU A 29 2.31 16.72 -0.75
C LEU A 29 1.29 17.56 -1.53
N LYS A 30 0.09 17.00 -1.77
CA LYS A 30 -1.04 17.71 -2.37
C LYS A 30 -2.32 17.26 -1.67
N GLU A 31 -3.00 18.18 -1.04
CA GLU A 31 -4.20 17.91 -0.25
C GLU A 31 -5.24 17.08 -1.04
N GLY A 32 -5.61 15.93 -0.48
CA GLY A 32 -6.60 15.03 -1.06
C GLY A 32 -6.13 14.28 -2.32
N LYS A 33 -4.90 14.51 -2.80
CA LYS A 33 -4.42 13.96 -4.08
C LYS A 33 -3.14 13.16 -3.96
N LEU A 34 -2.24 13.54 -3.05
CA LEU A 34 -0.95 12.87 -2.90
C LEU A 34 -0.45 13.03 -1.47
N TRP A 35 -0.25 11.91 -0.78
CA TRP A 35 0.36 11.93 0.55
C TRP A 35 1.08 10.62 0.84
N ALA A 36 1.96 10.66 1.84
CA ALA A 36 2.71 9.51 2.32
C ALA A 36 2.26 9.14 3.72
N ASN A 37 1.80 7.92 3.90
CA ASN A 37 1.61 7.33 5.22
C ASN A 37 2.94 6.68 5.63
N VAL A 38 3.52 7.18 6.71
CA VAL A 38 4.80 6.71 7.24
C VAL A 38 4.49 5.89 8.48
N GLU A 39 4.63 4.57 8.41
CA GLU A 39 4.08 3.64 9.38
C GLU A 39 5.10 2.58 9.81
N THR A 40 4.82 1.95 10.96
CA THR A 40 5.60 0.81 11.44
C THR A 40 4.61 -0.28 11.87
N PRO A 41 3.89 -0.90 10.91
CA PRO A 41 2.90 -1.90 11.25
C PRO A 41 3.53 -3.21 11.72
N GLN A 42 2.77 -3.94 12.54
CA GLN A 42 3.05 -5.33 12.86
C GLN A 42 2.66 -6.19 11.66
N MET A 43 3.60 -6.94 11.12
CA MET A 43 3.32 -7.83 10.00
C MET A 43 2.52 -9.05 10.46
N LYS A 44 1.84 -9.69 9.53
CA LYS A 44 0.97 -10.84 9.77
C LYS A 44 1.41 -12.04 8.96
N ALA A 45 1.03 -13.24 9.42
CA ALA A 45 1.18 -14.46 8.63
C ALA A 45 0.24 -14.42 7.41
N ARG A 46 0.58 -15.17 6.37
CA ARG A 46 -0.24 -15.24 5.15
C ARG A 46 -1.68 -15.62 5.43
N GLU A 47 -1.89 -16.56 6.34
CA GLU A 47 -3.21 -17.10 6.68
C GLU A 47 -4.09 -16.10 7.42
N GLU A 48 -3.48 -15.09 8.04
CA GLU A 48 -4.18 -14.08 8.83
C GLU A 48 -4.52 -12.85 8.02
N GLN A 49 -3.85 -12.63 6.88
CA GLN A 49 -4.03 -11.41 6.09
C GLN A 49 -5.16 -11.60 5.09
N VAL A 50 -5.92 -10.51 4.88
CA VAL A 50 -7.02 -10.47 3.92
C VAL A 50 -6.67 -9.53 2.77
N LEU A 51 -7.37 -9.71 1.65
CA LEU A 51 -7.20 -8.83 0.49
C LEU A 51 -7.96 -7.52 0.72
N GLU A 52 -7.33 -6.42 0.39
CA GLU A 52 -7.96 -5.10 0.39
C GLU A 52 -8.02 -4.51 -1.03
N VAL A 53 -9.04 -3.69 -1.27
CA VAL A 53 -9.27 -3.02 -2.55
C VAL A 53 -9.54 -1.56 -2.28
N HIS A 54 -8.95 -0.69 -3.09
CA HIS A 54 -9.20 0.75 -3.08
C HIS A 54 -9.81 1.17 -4.42
N ARG A 55 -10.55 2.25 -4.46
CA ARG A 55 -11.20 2.74 -5.70
C ARG A 55 -10.70 4.11 -6.13
N LYS A 56 -10.29 4.94 -5.18
CA LYS A 56 -9.96 6.36 -5.42
C LYS A 56 -8.48 6.61 -5.57
N TYR A 57 -7.64 5.73 -5.05
CA TYR A 57 -6.19 5.94 -4.96
C TYR A 57 -5.43 4.73 -5.46
N ILE A 58 -4.27 5.03 -6.04
CA ILE A 58 -3.23 4.05 -6.35
C ILE A 58 -2.27 4.08 -5.17
N ASP A 59 -1.85 2.90 -4.70
CA ASP A 59 -0.88 2.80 -3.61
C ASP A 59 0.50 2.46 -4.14
N ILE A 60 1.52 3.13 -3.61
CA ILE A 60 2.92 2.71 -3.80
C ILE A 60 3.41 2.21 -2.45
N HIS A 61 3.66 0.91 -2.33
CA HIS A 61 4.11 0.27 -1.10
C HIS A 61 5.64 0.20 -1.08
N VAL A 62 6.25 0.79 -0.06
CA VAL A 62 7.71 0.94 0.05
C VAL A 62 8.17 0.45 1.42
N PRO A 63 8.61 -0.81 1.55
CA PRO A 63 9.25 -1.25 2.78
C PRO A 63 10.63 -0.60 2.91
N VAL A 64 11.02 -0.20 4.11
CA VAL A 64 12.25 0.56 4.33
C VAL A 64 13.35 -0.29 4.95
N ASP A 65 13.04 -1.09 5.98
CA ASP A 65 14.06 -1.79 6.76
C ASP A 65 13.98 -3.32 6.71
N LYS A 66 12.90 -3.89 6.22
CA LYS A 66 12.70 -5.35 6.13
C LYS A 66 11.94 -5.71 4.86
N VAL A 67 12.01 -6.98 4.51
CA VAL A 67 11.24 -7.54 3.40
C VAL A 67 9.76 -7.56 3.76
N GLU A 68 8.92 -7.13 2.83
CA GLU A 68 7.46 -7.27 2.92
C GLU A 68 6.99 -8.22 1.83
N VAL A 69 6.15 -9.19 2.18
CA VAL A 69 5.46 -10.03 1.20
C VAL A 69 4.06 -9.49 1.01
N MET A 70 3.57 -9.50 -0.23
CA MET A 70 2.24 -9.02 -0.58
C MET A 70 1.51 -10.06 -1.42
N GLY A 71 0.31 -10.44 -1.00
CA GLY A 71 -0.57 -11.29 -1.79
C GLY A 71 -1.30 -10.48 -2.85
N TYR A 72 -1.65 -11.11 -3.97
CA TYR A 72 -2.29 -10.46 -5.10
C TYR A 72 -3.41 -11.32 -5.68
N LEU A 73 -4.50 -10.66 -6.06
CA LEU A 73 -5.58 -11.24 -6.85
C LEU A 73 -6.21 -10.11 -7.68
N PRO A 74 -6.45 -10.30 -8.99
CA PRO A 74 -7.17 -9.27 -9.75
C PRO A 74 -8.60 -9.14 -9.23
N THR A 75 -9.10 -7.91 -9.17
CA THR A 75 -10.45 -7.63 -8.62
C THR A 75 -11.55 -8.37 -9.36
N SER A 76 -11.34 -8.66 -10.66
CA SER A 76 -12.30 -9.44 -11.46
C SER A 76 -12.50 -10.87 -10.96
N SER A 77 -11.59 -11.38 -10.13
CA SER A 77 -11.66 -12.74 -9.56
C SER A 77 -12.23 -12.78 -8.14
N LEU A 78 -12.51 -11.64 -7.54
CA LEU A 78 -13.01 -11.56 -6.16
C LEU A 78 -14.45 -12.09 -6.06
N LYS A 79 -14.72 -12.87 -4.99
CA LYS A 79 -16.02 -13.49 -4.76
C LYS A 79 -16.50 -13.41 -3.30
N GLN A 80 -15.58 -13.31 -2.34
CA GLN A 80 -15.90 -13.47 -0.93
C GLN A 80 -15.66 -12.18 -0.15
N VAL A 81 -16.68 -11.34 -0.09
CA VAL A 81 -16.62 -10.08 0.66
C VAL A 81 -16.57 -10.36 2.15
N ARG A 82 -15.62 -9.76 2.83
CA ARG A 82 -15.58 -9.70 4.30
C ARG A 82 -16.18 -8.40 4.81
N GLU A 83 -15.75 -7.28 4.25
CA GLU A 83 -16.30 -5.96 4.54
C GLU A 83 -16.55 -5.23 3.24
N ALA A 84 -17.79 -4.79 3.03
CA ALA A 84 -18.18 -4.05 1.83
C ALA A 84 -17.42 -2.71 1.76
N TYR A 85 -17.31 -2.19 0.56
CA TYR A 85 -16.60 -0.94 0.31
C TYR A 85 -17.12 0.22 1.16
N ASN A 86 -16.21 0.86 1.87
CA ASN A 86 -16.47 2.05 2.67
C ASN A 86 -15.86 3.26 1.95
N ALA A 87 -16.71 4.14 1.44
CA ALA A 87 -16.26 5.28 0.64
C ALA A 87 -15.46 6.31 1.45
N ASN A 88 -15.71 6.41 2.76
CA ASN A 88 -14.99 7.36 3.62
C ASN A 88 -13.54 6.91 3.86
N ARG A 89 -13.33 5.61 3.93
CA ARG A 89 -12.00 5.01 4.14
C ARG A 89 -11.35 4.55 2.84
N ASP A 90 -12.12 4.54 1.75
CA ASP A 90 -11.69 4.02 0.45
C ASP A 90 -11.13 2.60 0.53
N ILE A 91 -11.86 1.70 1.17
CA ILE A 91 -11.39 0.32 1.34
C ILE A 91 -12.56 -0.68 1.39
N ALA A 92 -12.33 -1.85 0.80
CA ALA A 92 -13.12 -3.05 0.97
C ALA A 92 -12.18 -4.20 1.30
N PHE A 93 -12.68 -5.21 2.03
CA PHE A 93 -11.92 -6.39 2.39
C PHE A 93 -12.56 -7.66 1.86
N TYR A 94 -11.72 -8.60 1.41
CA TYR A 94 -12.14 -9.88 0.82
C TYR A 94 -11.35 -11.01 1.44
N THR A 95 -12.01 -12.18 1.62
CA THR A 95 -11.36 -13.38 2.18
C THR A 95 -10.88 -14.36 1.12
N ASP A 96 -11.01 -14.02 -0.17
CA ASP A 96 -10.48 -14.83 -1.27
C ASP A 96 -8.98 -15.11 -1.06
N ALA A 97 -8.53 -16.28 -1.52
CA ALA A 97 -7.11 -16.60 -1.48
C ALA A 97 -6.36 -15.82 -2.58
N PRO A 98 -5.20 -15.24 -2.29
CA PRO A 98 -4.34 -14.68 -3.33
C PRO A 98 -3.93 -15.73 -4.36
N MET A 99 -3.78 -15.32 -5.61
CA MET A 99 -3.27 -16.21 -6.66
C MET A 99 -1.73 -16.21 -6.73
N ALA A 100 -1.11 -15.17 -6.19
CA ALA A 100 0.33 -15.00 -6.22
C ALA A 100 0.79 -14.19 -5.01
N TYR A 101 2.06 -14.35 -4.65
CA TYR A 101 2.72 -13.54 -3.64
C TYR A 101 3.97 -12.93 -4.23
N VAL A 102 4.18 -11.64 -3.98
CA VAL A 102 5.40 -10.95 -4.39
C VAL A 102 6.21 -10.58 -3.16
N THR A 103 7.51 -10.64 -3.28
CA THR A 103 8.45 -10.25 -2.23
C THR A 103 9.03 -8.90 -2.59
N ILE A 104 8.88 -7.93 -1.69
CA ILE A 104 9.37 -6.57 -1.89
C ILE A 104 10.54 -6.35 -0.93
N GLN A 105 11.73 -6.14 -1.47
CA GLN A 105 12.94 -5.88 -0.68
C GLN A 105 13.02 -4.40 -0.32
N PRO A 106 13.72 -4.04 0.78
CA PRO A 106 14.08 -2.65 1.00
C PRO A 106 14.79 -2.07 -0.22
N GLY A 107 14.36 -0.89 -0.66
CA GLY A 107 14.86 -0.27 -1.90
C GLY A 107 14.02 -0.60 -3.12
N GLU A 108 13.10 -1.54 -3.02
CA GLU A 108 12.11 -1.86 -4.04
C GLU A 108 10.75 -1.28 -3.66
N PHE A 109 9.80 -1.33 -4.56
CA PHE A 109 8.44 -0.89 -4.31
C PHE A 109 7.45 -1.69 -5.15
N ALA A 110 6.17 -1.68 -4.72
CA ALA A 110 5.08 -2.25 -5.50
C ALA A 110 4.01 -1.18 -5.71
N ILE A 111 3.51 -1.10 -6.93
CA ILE A 111 2.39 -0.21 -7.28
C ILE A 111 1.15 -1.07 -7.42
N VAL A 112 0.10 -0.74 -6.65
CA VAL A 112 -1.19 -1.41 -6.73
C VAL A 112 -2.26 -0.39 -7.13
N THR A 113 -3.04 -0.76 -8.15
CA THR A 113 -4.11 0.07 -8.69
C THR A 113 -5.46 -0.41 -8.15
N PRO A 114 -6.56 0.31 -8.41
CA PRO A 114 -7.90 -0.15 -8.03
C PRO A 114 -8.29 -1.52 -8.59
N GLU A 115 -7.60 -2.01 -9.62
CA GLU A 115 -7.85 -3.33 -10.20
C GLU A 115 -7.08 -4.45 -9.49
N ASP A 116 -6.20 -4.11 -8.56
CA ASP A 116 -5.31 -5.03 -7.87
C ASP A 116 -5.74 -5.21 -6.42
N ALA A 117 -6.45 -6.30 -6.12
CA ALA A 117 -6.67 -6.67 -4.73
C ALA A 117 -5.35 -7.18 -4.15
N HIS A 118 -5.00 -6.72 -2.94
CA HIS A 118 -3.71 -7.03 -2.36
C HIS A 118 -3.80 -7.27 -0.86
N ALA A 119 -2.98 -8.21 -0.38
CA ALA A 119 -2.82 -8.54 1.03
C ALA A 119 -1.42 -8.08 1.48
N PRO A 120 -1.30 -6.86 2.05
CA PRO A 120 0.00 -6.29 2.38
C PRO A 120 0.51 -6.76 3.74
N ILE A 121 1.72 -6.32 4.10
CA ILE A 121 2.35 -6.51 5.41
C ILE A 121 2.39 -7.97 5.88
N ILE A 122 2.74 -8.88 4.99
CA ILE A 122 2.97 -10.28 5.33
C ILE A 122 4.46 -10.46 5.69
N GLY A 123 4.72 -11.04 6.86
CA GLY A 123 6.07 -11.27 7.37
C GLY A 123 6.07 -11.45 8.87
N GLU A 124 7.23 -11.28 9.48
CA GLU A 124 7.41 -11.41 10.93
C GLU A 124 7.90 -10.10 11.54
N GLY A 125 7.34 -9.75 12.69
CA GLY A 125 7.72 -8.56 13.45
C GLY A 125 7.17 -7.29 12.82
N GLU A 126 7.78 -6.16 13.15
CA GLU A 126 7.40 -4.85 12.63
C GLU A 126 8.24 -4.49 11.42
N VAL A 127 7.64 -3.76 10.48
CA VAL A 127 8.33 -3.22 9.32
C VAL A 127 8.12 -1.72 9.24
N LYS A 128 9.21 -0.97 9.04
CA LYS A 128 9.09 0.44 8.69
C LYS A 128 8.73 0.50 7.21
N LYS A 129 7.58 1.06 6.89
CA LYS A 129 7.13 1.19 5.51
C LYS A 129 6.51 2.55 5.24
N ILE A 130 6.52 2.91 3.98
CA ILE A 130 5.82 4.09 3.48
C ILE A 130 4.81 3.61 2.45
N CYS A 131 3.57 4.08 2.58
CA CYS A 131 2.56 3.87 1.56
C CYS A 131 2.17 5.23 1.00
N MET A 132 2.55 5.47 -0.27
CA MET A 132 2.13 6.68 -0.98
C MET A 132 0.72 6.47 -1.50
N LYS A 133 -0.16 7.42 -1.25
CA LYS A 133 -1.51 7.44 -1.78
C LYS A 133 -1.57 8.44 -2.93
N VAL A 134 -1.84 7.94 -4.13
CA VAL A 134 -1.84 8.73 -5.36
C VAL A 134 -3.26 8.71 -5.94
N GLY A 135 -3.91 9.86 -6.00
CA GLY A 135 -5.27 9.95 -6.51
C GLY A 135 -5.38 9.52 -7.97
N CYS A 136 -6.44 8.79 -8.29
CA CYS A 136 -6.65 8.24 -9.64
C CYS A 136 -7.20 9.26 -10.63
N ALA A 137 -8.02 10.21 -10.16
CA ALA A 137 -8.74 11.15 -11.01
C ALA A 137 -8.62 12.57 -10.49
N PHE A 138 -8.26 13.46 -11.38
CA PHE A 138 -8.14 14.90 -11.11
C PHE A 138 -8.72 15.71 -12.26
#